data_96ce80732e124ba46f95ed15e9ca7446
#
_entry.id   96ce80732e124ba46f95ed15e9ca7446
#
_cell.length_a   1.000
_cell.length_b   1.000
_cell.length_c   1.000
_cell.angle_alpha   90.00
_cell.angle_beta   90.00
_cell.angle_gamma   90.00
#
_symmetry.space_group_name_H-M   'P 1'
#
loop_
_entity.id
_entity.type
_entity.pdbx_description
1 polymer ?
#
loop_
_entity_poly.entity_id
_entity_poly.type
_entity_poly.pdbx_seq_one_letter_code
_entity_poly.pdbx_strand_id
1 'polypeptide(L)'
;MVERLHAQSVKRLALEMGFSRCGIARARPLDEARRRFEESLVDGRHAGMRFLERDIAKRFDPNELLPGCQSVIVALCNYLIDDVPASDRYRMARYTWVEDYHRAVAQRLEQLAGIIIPEEAHYRVTVDSSCISEKNWAVEAGVACFGKNGLVHNEDGSYFVMGTILTDCAADFYDSFRKSDCGECRLCQDKCPAKALETPFRVDARRCFAYHTVENKNPDNEILAGSPFVFGCDVCQEVCPKNKKIHPALTNVLKSSLFLQLQNQEMEDLSEEDFKHYFGDTSIARRKYQRFHHAIEVKKQTIKNNEST
;
A
#
# COMPACT_ATOMS: atom_id res chain seq x y z
N MET A 1 -22.26 20.97 -23.91
CA MET A 1 -21.21 21.26 -22.90
C MET A 1 -20.89 19.95 -22.26
N VAL A 2 -19.61 19.56 -22.25
CA VAL A 2 -19.19 18.33 -21.54
C VAL A 2 -19.49 18.58 -20.05
N GLU A 3 -20.27 17.68 -19.47
CA GLU A 3 -20.62 17.73 -18.04
C GLU A 3 -19.33 17.57 -17.21
N ARG A 4 -19.13 18.43 -16.22
CA ARG A 4 -17.93 18.43 -15.39
C ARG A 4 -18.19 17.69 -14.10
N LEU A 5 -17.17 17.03 -13.56
CA LEU A 5 -17.23 16.46 -12.21
C LEU A 5 -17.38 17.59 -11.19
N HIS A 6 -18.37 17.44 -10.32
CA HIS A 6 -18.54 18.29 -9.15
C HIS A 6 -17.64 17.81 -8.01
N ALA A 7 -16.48 18.42 -7.85
CA ALA A 7 -15.43 17.97 -6.94
C ALA A 7 -15.93 17.75 -5.49
N GLN A 8 -16.74 18.66 -4.96
CA GLN A 8 -17.32 18.52 -3.62
C GLN A 8 -18.25 17.31 -3.51
N SER A 9 -19.07 17.07 -4.53
CA SER A 9 -20.00 15.93 -4.57
C SER A 9 -19.23 14.61 -4.65
N VAL A 10 -18.20 14.54 -5.49
CA VAL A 10 -17.31 13.38 -5.60
C VAL A 10 -16.70 13.04 -4.24
N LYS A 11 -16.11 14.02 -3.56
CA LYS A 11 -15.46 13.83 -2.25
C LYS A 11 -16.48 13.39 -1.18
N ARG A 12 -17.64 14.01 -1.12
CA ARG A 12 -18.71 13.66 -0.18
C ARG A 12 -19.15 12.21 -0.40
N LEU A 13 -19.47 11.83 -1.63
CA LEU A 13 -19.90 10.48 -1.97
C LEU A 13 -18.82 9.43 -1.63
N ALA A 14 -17.56 9.71 -1.93
CA ALA A 14 -16.45 8.83 -1.55
C ALA A 14 -16.42 8.59 -0.03
N LEU A 15 -16.57 9.65 0.79
CA LEU A 15 -16.61 9.51 2.25
C LEU A 15 -17.83 8.72 2.71
N GLU A 16 -19.02 8.98 2.14
CA GLU A 16 -20.26 8.23 2.42
C GLU A 16 -20.13 6.74 2.07
N MET A 17 -19.32 6.41 1.05
CA MET A 17 -19.00 5.04 0.67
C MET A 17 -17.90 4.41 1.51
N GLY A 18 -17.38 5.10 2.53
CA GLY A 18 -16.45 4.58 3.51
C GLY A 18 -14.98 4.81 3.20
N PHE A 19 -14.63 5.55 2.16
CA PHE A 19 -13.25 6.00 1.99
C PHE A 19 -12.89 7.02 3.07
N SER A 20 -11.68 6.98 3.57
CA SER A 20 -11.22 7.92 4.62
C SER A 20 -10.92 9.31 4.06
N ARG A 21 -10.48 9.39 2.80
CA ARG A 21 -10.22 10.65 2.09
C ARG A 21 -10.41 10.47 0.60
N CYS A 22 -10.75 11.57 -0.08
CA CYS A 22 -10.80 11.64 -1.53
C CYS A 22 -10.31 13.01 -2.00
N GLY A 23 -9.55 13.02 -3.09
CA GLY A 23 -9.07 14.23 -3.76
C GLY A 23 -8.99 14.04 -5.26
N ILE A 24 -8.92 15.15 -6.00
CA ILE A 24 -8.92 15.16 -7.46
C ILE A 24 -7.73 15.97 -7.95
N ALA A 25 -6.83 15.33 -8.71
CA ALA A 25 -5.72 15.97 -9.38
C ALA A 25 -6.04 16.20 -10.86
N ARG A 26 -5.48 17.27 -11.45
CA ARG A 26 -5.48 17.44 -12.90
C ARG A 26 -4.53 16.43 -13.54
N ALA A 27 -5.01 15.71 -14.54
CA ALA A 27 -4.20 14.78 -15.30
C ALA A 27 -3.12 15.52 -16.09
N ARG A 28 -1.88 15.08 -15.94
CA ARG A 28 -0.69 15.57 -16.65
C ARG A 28 0.48 14.60 -16.46
N PRO A 29 1.52 14.65 -17.29
CA PRO A 29 2.75 13.94 -16.99
C PRO A 29 3.39 14.42 -15.67
N LEU A 30 3.91 13.48 -14.88
CA LEU A 30 4.62 13.75 -13.63
C LEU A 30 6.13 13.58 -13.83
N ASP A 31 6.74 14.46 -14.65
CA ASP A 31 8.13 14.33 -15.13
C ASP A 31 9.17 14.24 -14.00
N GLU A 32 9.01 15.05 -12.95
CA GLU A 32 9.94 15.06 -11.81
C GLU A 32 9.83 13.74 -11.00
N ALA A 33 8.62 13.22 -10.80
CA ALA A 33 8.41 11.93 -10.13
C ALA A 33 8.97 10.78 -10.98
N ARG A 34 8.79 10.83 -12.30
CA ARG A 34 9.35 9.90 -13.26
C ARG A 34 10.89 9.90 -13.20
N ARG A 35 11.52 11.06 -13.27
CA ARG A 35 12.98 11.19 -13.19
C ARG A 35 13.54 10.57 -11.90
N ARG A 36 12.94 10.87 -10.74
CA ARG A 36 13.37 10.28 -9.45
C ARG A 36 13.20 8.77 -9.42
N PHE A 37 12.16 8.27 -10.05
CA PHE A 37 11.92 6.83 -10.15
C PHE A 37 12.97 6.15 -11.04
N GLU A 38 13.27 6.72 -12.23
CA GLU A 38 14.30 6.24 -13.14
C GLU A 38 15.69 6.24 -12.48
N GLU A 39 16.05 7.28 -11.73
CA GLU A 39 17.27 7.29 -10.91
C GLU A 39 17.31 6.13 -9.91
N SER A 40 16.18 5.84 -9.26
CA SER A 40 16.11 4.70 -8.32
C SER A 40 16.26 3.34 -9.00
N LEU A 41 15.81 3.21 -10.26
CA LEU A 41 16.02 2.01 -11.07
C LEU A 41 17.50 1.86 -11.46
N VAL A 42 18.14 2.95 -11.90
CA VAL A 42 19.57 2.99 -12.23
C VAL A 42 20.43 2.59 -11.02
N ASP A 43 20.06 3.07 -9.81
CA ASP A 43 20.72 2.70 -8.55
C ASP A 43 20.46 1.22 -8.15
N GLY A 44 19.61 0.48 -8.86
CA GLY A 44 19.22 -0.90 -8.54
C GLY A 44 18.40 -1.05 -7.26
N ARG A 45 17.81 0.04 -6.74
CA ARG A 45 17.07 0.04 -5.46
C ARG A 45 15.78 -0.79 -5.49
N HIS A 46 15.26 -1.11 -6.67
CA HIS A 46 14.09 -1.97 -6.86
C HIS A 46 14.39 -3.46 -6.66
N ALA A 47 15.65 -3.85 -6.47
CA ALA A 47 16.09 -5.24 -6.31
C ALA A 47 15.59 -6.15 -7.46
N GLY A 48 14.94 -7.27 -7.15
CA GLY A 48 14.40 -8.22 -8.15
C GLY A 48 13.02 -7.88 -8.69
N MET A 49 12.45 -6.71 -8.38
CA MET A 49 11.12 -6.30 -8.84
C MET A 49 11.15 -5.77 -10.28
N ARG A 50 11.49 -6.64 -11.24
CA ARG A 50 11.61 -6.29 -12.68
C ARG A 50 10.35 -5.72 -13.31
N PHE A 51 9.19 -5.92 -12.70
CA PHE A 51 7.94 -5.30 -13.16
C PHE A 51 7.98 -3.77 -13.02
N LEU A 52 8.85 -3.22 -12.18
CA LEU A 52 9.07 -1.78 -12.04
C LEU A 52 9.81 -1.17 -13.23
N GLU A 53 10.57 -1.96 -13.97
CA GLU A 53 11.32 -1.53 -15.16
C GLU A 53 10.42 -1.36 -16.40
N ARG A 54 9.17 -1.86 -16.33
CA ARG A 54 8.23 -1.88 -17.45
C ARG A 54 7.25 -0.71 -17.36
N ASP A 55 6.72 -0.32 -18.50
CA ASP A 55 5.62 0.64 -18.62
C ASP A 55 5.85 1.96 -17.84
N ILE A 56 7.10 2.46 -17.82
CA ILE A 56 7.48 3.65 -17.04
C ILE A 56 6.62 4.87 -17.42
N ALA A 57 6.33 5.06 -18.72
CA ALA A 57 5.46 6.15 -19.17
C ALA A 57 4.08 6.07 -18.50
N LYS A 58 3.45 4.90 -18.52
CA LYS A 58 2.13 4.67 -17.92
C LYS A 58 2.10 4.91 -16.39
N ARG A 59 3.26 4.81 -15.72
CA ARG A 59 3.32 5.09 -14.27
C ARG A 59 3.11 6.55 -13.93
N PHE A 60 3.52 7.43 -14.83
CA PHE A 60 3.60 8.87 -14.54
C PHE A 60 2.78 9.73 -15.50
N ASP A 61 2.21 9.17 -16.56
CA ASP A 61 1.28 9.84 -17.45
C ASP A 61 -0.04 9.08 -17.54
N PRO A 62 -1.14 9.60 -17.00
CA PRO A 62 -2.44 8.94 -17.05
C PRO A 62 -3.00 8.82 -18.47
N ASN A 63 -2.55 9.65 -19.42
CA ASN A 63 -2.96 9.56 -20.83
C ASN A 63 -2.46 8.28 -21.53
N GLU A 64 -1.39 7.68 -21.04
CA GLU A 64 -0.89 6.38 -21.50
C GLU A 64 -1.81 5.21 -21.07
N LEU A 65 -2.68 5.44 -20.10
CA LEU A 65 -3.65 4.46 -19.61
C LEU A 65 -5.07 4.73 -20.07
N LEU A 66 -5.42 6.01 -20.19
CA LEU A 66 -6.71 6.51 -20.68
C LEU A 66 -6.45 7.74 -21.57
N PRO A 67 -6.43 7.60 -22.89
CA PRO A 67 -6.25 8.72 -23.81
C PRO A 67 -7.31 9.81 -23.57
N GLY A 68 -6.86 11.08 -23.50
CA GLY A 68 -7.75 12.20 -23.21
C GLY A 68 -8.07 12.37 -21.71
N CYS A 69 -7.37 11.66 -20.82
CA CYS A 69 -7.56 11.79 -19.38
C CYS A 69 -7.41 13.25 -18.91
N GLN A 70 -8.39 13.76 -18.18
CA GLN A 70 -8.41 15.12 -17.64
C GLN A 70 -8.32 15.16 -16.12
N SER A 71 -8.85 14.12 -15.45
CA SER A 71 -8.91 14.06 -13.99
C SER A 71 -8.42 12.71 -13.46
N VAL A 72 -7.67 12.77 -12.35
CA VAL A 72 -7.28 11.63 -11.55
C VAL A 72 -7.90 11.78 -10.17
N ILE A 73 -8.91 10.99 -9.87
CA ILE A 73 -9.56 10.95 -8.57
C ILE A 73 -8.80 9.90 -7.74
N VAL A 74 -8.35 10.26 -6.55
CA VAL A 74 -7.66 9.37 -5.62
C VAL A 74 -8.48 9.22 -4.35
N ALA A 75 -8.77 7.99 -3.96
CA ALA A 75 -9.44 7.69 -2.71
C ALA A 75 -8.57 6.80 -1.81
N LEU A 76 -8.55 7.12 -0.52
CA LEU A 76 -7.81 6.39 0.51
C LEU A 76 -8.78 5.53 1.31
N CYS A 77 -8.37 4.30 1.57
CA CYS A 77 -9.10 3.36 2.41
C CYS A 77 -8.21 2.95 3.58
N ASN A 78 -8.59 3.36 4.79
CA ASN A 78 -7.87 2.99 6.00
C ASN A 78 -8.06 1.49 6.28
N TYR A 79 -6.97 0.77 6.61
CA TYR A 79 -7.00 -0.65 6.96
C TYR A 79 -6.67 -0.92 8.44
N LEU A 80 -6.51 0.11 9.25
CA LEU A 80 -6.26 -0.10 10.68
C LEU A 80 -7.54 -0.61 11.35
N ILE A 81 -7.44 -1.75 12.02
CA ILE A 81 -8.51 -2.36 12.81
C ILE A 81 -8.09 -2.46 14.27
N ASP A 82 -9.06 -2.58 15.17
CA ASP A 82 -8.82 -2.72 16.62
C ASP A 82 -8.32 -4.10 17.01
N ASP A 83 -8.58 -5.11 16.18
CA ASP A 83 -8.18 -6.49 16.46
C ASP A 83 -6.66 -6.59 16.46
N VAL A 84 -6.12 -7.02 17.61
CA VAL A 84 -4.71 -7.36 17.73
C VAL A 84 -4.57 -8.85 17.47
N PRO A 85 -3.72 -9.28 16.52
CA PRO A 85 -3.50 -10.71 16.30
C PRO A 85 -3.09 -11.41 17.58
N ALA A 86 -3.64 -12.60 17.80
CA ALA A 86 -3.29 -13.45 18.94
C ALA A 86 -1.80 -13.86 18.93
N SER A 87 -1.17 -13.87 17.74
CA SER A 87 0.23 -14.22 17.57
C SER A 87 1.15 -13.00 17.69
N ASP A 88 2.03 -13.03 18.67
CA ASP A 88 3.15 -12.08 18.82
C ASP A 88 4.45 -12.59 18.18
N ARG A 89 4.57 -13.90 17.94
CA ARG A 89 5.77 -14.53 17.38
C ARG A 89 5.85 -14.44 15.87
N TYR A 90 4.72 -14.62 15.18
CA TYR A 90 4.63 -14.65 13.72
C TYR A 90 3.94 -13.40 13.20
N ARG A 91 4.57 -12.25 13.40
CA ARG A 91 4.02 -10.94 13.02
C ARG A 91 3.88 -10.82 11.51
N MET A 92 2.75 -10.30 11.08
CA MET A 92 2.45 -9.92 9.70
C MET A 92 2.12 -8.43 9.64
N ALA A 93 2.48 -7.78 8.53
CA ALA A 93 2.19 -6.36 8.35
C ALA A 93 0.67 -6.10 8.38
N ARG A 94 0.27 -5.00 8.99
CA ARG A 94 -1.15 -4.68 9.31
C ARG A 94 -2.06 -4.63 8.09
N TYR A 95 -1.55 -4.29 6.91
CA TYR A 95 -2.36 -4.28 5.69
C TYR A 95 -2.87 -5.66 5.29
N THR A 96 -2.30 -6.73 5.85
CA THR A 96 -2.76 -8.12 5.64
C THR A 96 -3.85 -8.53 6.62
N TRP A 97 -4.11 -7.73 7.65
CA TRP A 97 -5.12 -8.04 8.67
C TRP A 97 -6.55 -7.90 8.16
N VAL A 98 -6.69 -7.38 6.97
CA VAL A 98 -7.95 -7.20 6.25
C VAL A 98 -7.99 -8.08 5.01
N GLU A 99 -9.19 -8.25 4.44
CA GLU A 99 -9.40 -8.93 3.17
C GLU A 99 -8.55 -8.31 2.05
N ASP A 100 -8.41 -8.99 0.91
CA ASP A 100 -7.64 -8.49 -0.22
C ASP A 100 -8.23 -7.17 -0.75
N TYR A 101 -7.56 -6.08 -0.37
CA TYR A 101 -7.95 -4.72 -0.71
C TYR A 101 -7.98 -4.44 -2.22
N HIS A 102 -7.21 -5.17 -3.02
CA HIS A 102 -7.21 -5.00 -4.48
C HIS A 102 -8.61 -5.15 -5.04
N ARG A 103 -9.35 -6.14 -4.55
CA ARG A 103 -10.73 -6.41 -5.00
C ARG A 103 -11.74 -5.51 -4.30
N ALA A 104 -11.66 -5.41 -2.98
CA ALA A 104 -12.64 -4.65 -2.20
C ALA A 104 -12.64 -3.15 -2.54
N VAL A 105 -11.45 -2.54 -2.66
CA VAL A 105 -11.31 -1.13 -3.02
C VAL A 105 -11.68 -0.89 -4.48
N ALA A 106 -11.25 -1.77 -5.42
CA ALA A 106 -11.61 -1.63 -6.83
C ALA A 106 -13.13 -1.67 -7.03
N GLN A 107 -13.81 -2.64 -6.41
CA GLN A 107 -15.27 -2.76 -6.50
C GLN A 107 -15.97 -1.49 -5.98
N ARG A 108 -15.48 -0.92 -4.89
CA ARG A 108 -16.04 0.30 -4.31
C ARG A 108 -15.78 1.53 -5.19
N LEU A 109 -14.61 1.61 -5.82
CA LEU A 109 -14.29 2.67 -6.78
C LEU A 109 -15.11 2.55 -8.07
N GLU A 110 -15.37 1.35 -8.56
CA GLU A 110 -16.28 1.13 -9.70
C GLU A 110 -17.70 1.62 -9.39
N GLN A 111 -18.20 1.33 -8.19
CA GLN A 111 -19.51 1.85 -7.75
C GLN A 111 -19.51 3.39 -7.68
N LEU A 112 -18.44 3.99 -7.14
CA LEU A 112 -18.31 5.45 -7.11
C LEU A 112 -18.27 6.02 -8.53
N ALA A 113 -17.45 5.45 -9.42
CA ALA A 113 -17.32 5.88 -10.80
C ALA A 113 -18.67 5.84 -11.53
N GLY A 114 -19.44 4.77 -11.38
CA GLY A 114 -20.78 4.64 -11.97
C GLY A 114 -21.81 5.67 -11.48
N ILE A 115 -21.55 6.34 -10.34
CA ILE A 115 -22.42 7.41 -9.83
C ILE A 115 -21.97 8.79 -10.32
N ILE A 116 -20.64 9.01 -10.38
CA ILE A 116 -20.08 10.37 -10.58
C ILE A 116 -19.66 10.65 -12.02
N ILE A 117 -19.39 9.61 -12.82
CA ILE A 117 -18.94 9.79 -14.21
C ILE A 117 -20.16 9.77 -15.14
N PRO A 118 -20.34 10.79 -16.00
CA PRO A 118 -21.41 10.79 -17.01
C PRO A 118 -21.31 9.57 -17.95
N GLU A 119 -22.45 9.11 -18.46
CA GLU A 119 -22.52 7.90 -19.30
C GLU A 119 -21.68 7.99 -20.58
N GLU A 120 -21.51 9.20 -21.12
CA GLU A 120 -20.73 9.45 -22.35
C GLU A 120 -19.24 9.60 -22.08
N ALA A 121 -18.79 9.68 -20.82
CA ALA A 121 -17.39 9.82 -20.47
C ALA A 121 -16.74 8.47 -20.19
N HIS A 122 -15.44 8.41 -20.43
CA HIS A 122 -14.66 7.21 -20.18
C HIS A 122 -13.97 7.29 -18.82
N TYR A 123 -13.82 6.14 -18.18
CA TYR A 123 -13.04 6.04 -16.96
C TYR A 123 -12.30 4.70 -16.87
N ARG A 124 -11.32 4.67 -15.97
CA ARG A 124 -10.58 3.48 -15.62
C ARG A 124 -10.25 3.48 -14.12
N VAL A 125 -10.70 2.45 -13.42
CA VAL A 125 -10.32 2.20 -12.02
C VAL A 125 -9.00 1.46 -11.94
N THR A 126 -8.14 1.84 -10.99
CA THR A 126 -6.89 1.15 -10.68
C THR A 126 -6.69 1.04 -9.17
N VAL A 127 -6.18 -0.11 -8.73
CA VAL A 127 -5.79 -0.38 -7.35
C VAL A 127 -4.54 -1.27 -7.39
N ASP A 128 -3.37 -0.74 -7.04
CA ASP A 128 -2.07 -1.42 -6.92
C ASP A 128 -1.66 -2.31 -8.12
N SER A 129 -2.57 -3.10 -8.67
CA SER A 129 -2.32 -4.01 -9.80
C SER A 129 -2.05 -3.31 -11.14
N SER A 130 -2.36 -2.04 -11.26
CA SER A 130 -2.03 -1.19 -12.41
C SER A 130 -0.62 -0.61 -12.27
N CYS A 131 -0.02 -0.25 -13.39
CA CYS A 131 1.31 0.37 -13.37
C CYS A 131 1.31 1.84 -12.92
N ILE A 132 0.16 2.50 -12.76
CA ILE A 132 0.11 3.90 -12.34
C ILE A 132 0.76 4.12 -10.96
N SER A 133 1.46 5.23 -10.78
CA SER A 133 2.11 5.55 -9.51
C SER A 133 1.14 6.21 -8.53
N GLU A 134 0.27 5.40 -7.89
CA GLU A 134 -0.81 5.87 -7.02
C GLU A 134 -0.32 6.79 -5.90
N LYS A 135 0.84 6.51 -5.30
CA LYS A 135 1.42 7.37 -4.24
C LYS A 135 1.70 8.80 -4.75
N ASN A 136 2.22 8.94 -5.96
CA ASN A 136 2.43 10.27 -6.54
C ASN A 136 1.10 10.97 -6.80
N TRP A 137 0.10 10.26 -7.30
CA TRP A 137 -1.23 10.83 -7.51
C TRP A 137 -1.95 11.19 -6.21
N ALA A 138 -1.76 10.42 -5.14
CA ALA A 138 -2.28 10.77 -3.82
C ALA A 138 -1.69 12.11 -3.29
N VAL A 139 -0.43 12.36 -3.61
CA VAL A 139 0.25 13.62 -3.26
C VAL A 139 -0.23 14.78 -4.16
N GLU A 140 -0.38 14.55 -5.46
CA GLU A 140 -0.92 15.55 -6.41
C GLU A 140 -2.38 15.92 -6.11
N ALA A 141 -3.19 14.92 -5.69
CA ALA A 141 -4.57 15.12 -5.27
C ALA A 141 -4.71 15.66 -3.82
N GLY A 142 -3.61 16.02 -3.15
CA GLY A 142 -3.60 16.64 -1.83
C GLY A 142 -4.07 15.75 -0.68
N VAL A 143 -4.32 14.45 -0.89
CA VAL A 143 -4.84 13.54 0.13
C VAL A 143 -3.76 12.95 1.03
N ALA A 144 -2.50 13.00 0.60
CA ALA A 144 -1.36 12.52 1.36
C ALA A 144 -0.08 13.28 1.00
N CYS A 145 1.00 13.08 1.75
CA CYS A 145 2.34 13.55 1.42
C CYS A 145 3.37 12.42 1.65
N PHE A 146 4.51 12.48 0.97
CA PHE A 146 5.57 11.47 1.15
C PHE A 146 6.23 11.57 2.51
N GLY A 147 6.35 10.43 3.19
CA GLY A 147 7.22 10.24 4.34
C GLY A 147 8.64 9.86 3.95
N LYS A 148 9.62 10.15 4.83
CA LYS A 148 11.03 9.76 4.61
C LYS A 148 11.23 8.24 4.49
N ASN A 149 10.24 7.43 4.91
CA ASN A 149 10.22 5.97 4.72
C ASN A 149 9.71 5.52 3.34
N GLY A 150 9.44 6.44 2.40
CA GLY A 150 8.93 6.12 1.07
C GLY A 150 7.46 5.71 1.01
N LEU A 151 6.76 5.72 2.14
CA LEU A 151 5.30 5.62 2.20
C LEU A 151 4.68 7.01 2.13
N VAL A 152 3.38 7.06 1.90
CA VAL A 152 2.61 8.31 2.02
C VAL A 152 1.82 8.31 3.32
N HIS A 153 1.59 9.50 3.87
CA HIS A 153 0.83 9.70 5.11
C HIS A 153 0.04 11.02 5.06
N ASN A 154 -0.90 11.15 5.96
CA ASN A 154 -1.65 12.38 6.21
C ASN A 154 -1.89 12.54 7.73
N GLU A 155 -2.89 13.34 8.12
CA GLU A 155 -3.25 13.56 9.53
C GLU A 155 -3.79 12.29 10.19
N ASP A 156 -4.38 11.37 9.39
CA ASP A 156 -4.93 10.09 9.85
C ASP A 156 -3.89 8.96 9.79
N GLY A 157 -2.59 9.31 9.72
CA GLY A 157 -1.48 8.37 9.70
C GLY A 157 -1.11 7.87 8.30
N SER A 158 -0.61 6.62 8.23
CA SER A 158 -0.17 5.96 6.99
C SER A 158 -0.76 4.56 6.79
N TYR A 159 -1.68 4.13 7.66
CA TYR A 159 -2.30 2.80 7.59
C TYR A 159 -3.51 2.82 6.64
N PHE A 160 -3.27 3.14 5.37
CA PHE A 160 -4.27 3.11 4.32
C PHE A 160 -3.71 2.53 3.02
N VAL A 161 -4.59 1.91 2.27
CA VAL A 161 -4.41 1.59 0.85
C VAL A 161 -5.11 2.65 0.03
N MET A 162 -4.85 2.68 -1.26
CA MET A 162 -5.42 3.68 -2.15
C MET A 162 -5.79 3.07 -3.49
N GLY A 163 -6.67 3.76 -4.18
CA GLY A 163 -6.93 3.48 -5.58
C GLY A 163 -7.30 4.74 -6.32
N THR A 164 -7.33 4.67 -7.63
CA THR A 164 -7.59 5.83 -8.49
C THR A 164 -8.69 5.54 -9.50
N ILE A 165 -9.41 6.62 -9.87
CA ILE A 165 -10.28 6.65 -11.05
C ILE A 165 -9.66 7.66 -12.01
N LEU A 166 -9.21 7.20 -13.17
CA LEU A 166 -8.83 8.06 -14.29
C LEU A 166 -10.08 8.35 -15.10
N THR A 167 -10.27 9.58 -15.58
CA THR A 167 -11.40 9.92 -16.45
C THR A 167 -11.06 11.05 -17.41
N ASP A 168 -11.68 11.04 -18.60
CA ASP A 168 -11.64 12.12 -19.57
C ASP A 168 -12.59 13.28 -19.21
N CYS A 169 -13.32 13.16 -18.11
CA CYS A 169 -14.17 14.22 -17.58
C CYS A 169 -13.34 15.23 -16.76
N ALA A 170 -13.45 16.52 -17.07
CA ALA A 170 -12.82 17.57 -16.30
C ALA A 170 -13.55 17.81 -14.98
N ALA A 171 -12.84 18.14 -13.92
CA ALA A 171 -13.47 18.59 -12.67
C ALA A 171 -13.65 20.13 -12.65
N ASP A 172 -14.62 20.60 -11.87
CA ASP A 172 -14.84 22.03 -11.60
C ASP A 172 -13.76 22.60 -10.67
N PHE A 173 -13.14 21.74 -9.86
CA PHE A 173 -12.04 22.07 -8.96
C PHE A 173 -11.02 20.93 -8.88
N TYR A 174 -9.74 21.28 -8.78
CA TYR A 174 -8.63 20.36 -8.54
C TYR A 174 -7.91 20.69 -7.25
N ASP A 175 -7.56 19.67 -6.50
CA ASP A 175 -6.78 19.82 -5.27
C ASP A 175 -5.31 20.16 -5.58
N SER A 176 -4.60 20.62 -4.58
CA SER A 176 -3.21 21.03 -4.72
C SER A 176 -2.26 19.99 -4.12
N PHE A 177 -1.11 19.87 -4.75
CA PHE A 177 0.02 19.08 -4.26
C PHE A 177 0.30 19.35 -2.79
N ARG A 178 0.54 18.26 -2.04
CA ARG A 178 0.86 18.32 -0.61
C ARG A 178 2.33 18.01 -0.35
N LYS A 179 3.04 18.99 0.22
CA LYS A 179 4.45 18.86 0.57
C LYS A 179 4.62 17.99 1.84
N SER A 180 5.72 17.23 1.91
CA SER A 180 6.09 16.47 3.10
C SER A 180 6.23 17.37 4.33
N ASP A 181 5.74 16.88 5.47
CA ASP A 181 5.80 17.53 6.78
C ASP A 181 6.65 16.76 7.80
N CYS A 182 7.54 15.85 7.33
CA CYS A 182 8.46 15.10 8.19
C CYS A 182 9.50 15.97 8.91
N GLY A 183 9.80 17.19 8.41
CA GLY A 183 10.80 18.08 9.00
C GLY A 183 12.12 17.37 9.31
N GLU A 184 12.66 17.57 10.52
CA GLU A 184 13.92 16.97 11.00
C GLU A 184 13.75 15.53 11.53
N CYS A 185 12.52 15.00 11.61
CA CYS A 185 12.27 13.65 12.12
C CYS A 185 13.01 12.58 11.31
N ARG A 186 13.68 11.65 12.01
CA ARG A 186 14.44 10.53 11.45
C ARG A 186 14.05 9.16 12.00
N LEU A 187 13.00 9.06 12.83
CA LEU A 187 12.68 7.85 13.58
C LEU A 187 12.54 6.61 12.69
N CYS A 188 11.89 6.71 11.53
CA CYS A 188 11.75 5.58 10.61
C CYS A 188 13.09 5.13 10.03
N GLN A 189 14.03 6.05 9.81
CA GLN A 189 15.38 5.74 9.31
C GLN A 189 16.22 5.09 10.41
N ASP A 190 16.23 5.67 11.61
CA ASP A 190 17.05 5.22 12.74
C ASP A 190 16.60 3.84 13.27
N LYS A 191 15.30 3.58 13.25
CA LYS A 191 14.70 2.33 13.74
C LYS A 191 14.57 1.24 12.68
N CYS A 192 14.88 1.51 11.40
CA CYS A 192 14.85 0.49 10.38
C CYS A 192 15.90 -0.61 10.67
N PRO A 193 15.49 -1.84 11.01
CA PRO A 193 16.44 -2.89 11.40
C PRO A 193 17.33 -3.31 10.24
N ALA A 194 16.84 -3.19 9.02
CA ALA A 194 17.56 -3.55 7.79
C ALA A 194 18.33 -2.37 7.17
N LYS A 195 18.29 -1.17 7.76
CA LYS A 195 18.93 0.05 7.23
C LYS A 195 18.57 0.34 5.76
N ALA A 196 17.33 0.02 5.37
CA ALA A 196 16.83 0.23 4.01
C ALA A 196 16.44 1.68 3.70
N LEU A 197 16.47 2.57 4.69
CA LEU A 197 15.96 3.95 4.63
C LEU A 197 17.06 5.01 4.86
N GLU A 198 18.31 4.71 4.50
CA GLU A 198 19.44 5.63 4.72
C GLU A 198 19.26 6.96 3.98
N THR A 199 18.72 6.92 2.77
CA THR A 199 18.38 8.12 1.99
C THR A 199 16.89 8.49 2.22
N PRO A 200 16.58 9.69 2.72
CA PRO A 200 15.19 10.12 2.89
C PRO A 200 14.38 10.00 1.58
N PHE A 201 13.14 9.54 1.69
CA PHE A 201 12.20 9.36 0.57
C PHE A 201 12.58 8.27 -0.45
N ARG A 202 13.68 7.53 -0.22
CA ARG A 202 14.14 6.45 -1.10
C ARG A 202 14.31 5.16 -0.28
N VAL A 203 13.62 4.11 -0.69
CA VAL A 203 13.75 2.78 -0.09
C VAL A 203 14.74 1.96 -0.92
N ASP A 204 15.71 1.34 -0.26
CA ASP A 204 16.54 0.31 -0.88
C ASP A 204 15.91 -1.07 -0.64
N ALA A 205 15.19 -1.58 -1.65
CA ALA A 205 14.51 -2.86 -1.54
C ALA A 205 15.47 -4.04 -1.33
N ARG A 206 16.73 -3.95 -1.78
CA ARG A 206 17.77 -4.98 -1.57
C ARG A 206 17.99 -5.29 -0.09
N ARG A 207 17.66 -4.32 0.79
CA ARG A 207 17.81 -4.44 2.25
C ARG A 207 16.46 -4.55 2.96
N CYS A 208 15.38 -4.10 2.34
CA CYS A 208 14.07 -3.98 2.99
C CYS A 208 13.44 -5.34 3.29
N PHE A 209 13.14 -5.61 4.57
CA PHE A 209 12.49 -6.85 4.96
C PHE A 209 11.12 -7.06 4.28
N ALA A 210 10.36 -6.00 4.02
CA ALA A 210 9.12 -6.12 3.27
C ALA A 210 9.36 -6.70 1.86
N TYR A 211 10.40 -6.27 1.15
CA TYR A 211 10.76 -6.87 -0.13
C TYR A 211 11.07 -8.37 0.02
N HIS A 212 11.92 -8.73 0.95
CA HIS A 212 12.35 -10.13 1.12
C HIS A 212 11.20 -11.05 1.57
N THR A 213 10.31 -10.55 2.40
CA THR A 213 9.20 -11.34 2.92
C THR A 213 7.97 -11.36 2.00
N VAL A 214 7.83 -10.42 1.05
CA VAL A 214 6.67 -10.32 0.14
C VAL A 214 7.05 -10.67 -1.29
N GLU A 215 8.01 -9.95 -1.89
CA GLU A 215 8.29 -9.99 -3.33
C GLU A 215 9.40 -10.97 -3.71
N ASN A 216 10.45 -11.07 -2.90
CA ASN A 216 11.58 -11.94 -3.20
C ASN A 216 11.14 -13.41 -3.23
N LYS A 217 11.34 -14.06 -4.38
CA LYS A 217 10.94 -15.46 -4.58
C LYS A 217 11.84 -16.45 -3.83
N ASN A 218 13.10 -16.10 -3.63
CA ASN A 218 14.12 -16.93 -2.99
C ASN A 218 14.89 -16.07 -1.96
N PRO A 219 14.27 -15.68 -0.84
CA PRO A 219 14.94 -14.91 0.19
C PRO A 219 15.97 -15.78 0.93
N ASP A 220 17.06 -15.17 1.33
CA ASP A 220 18.03 -15.78 2.21
C ASP A 220 17.44 -16.07 3.59
N ASN A 221 17.75 -17.23 4.17
CA ASN A 221 17.27 -17.63 5.49
C ASN A 221 17.76 -16.71 6.60
N GLU A 222 18.99 -16.18 6.51
CA GLU A 222 19.51 -15.23 7.49
C GLU A 222 18.71 -13.93 7.49
N ILE A 223 18.29 -13.48 6.30
CA ILE A 223 17.43 -12.29 6.15
C ILE A 223 16.04 -12.56 6.74
N LEU A 224 15.46 -13.74 6.46
CA LEU A 224 14.18 -14.14 7.05
C LEU A 224 14.25 -14.24 8.56
N ALA A 225 15.31 -14.86 9.09
CA ALA A 225 15.56 -14.98 10.53
C ALA A 225 15.68 -13.60 11.21
N GLY A 226 16.41 -12.68 10.59
CA GLY A 226 16.59 -11.31 11.08
C GLY A 226 15.36 -10.41 10.97
N SER A 227 14.37 -10.77 10.13
CA SER A 227 13.15 -9.99 10.00
C SER A 227 12.27 -10.09 11.25
N PRO A 228 11.73 -9.00 11.81
CA PRO A 228 10.75 -9.08 12.88
C PRO A 228 9.36 -9.54 12.42
N PHE A 229 9.16 -9.76 11.11
CA PHE A 229 7.89 -10.16 10.49
C PHE A 229 8.09 -11.38 9.59
N VAL A 230 7.10 -12.24 9.51
CA VAL A 230 7.06 -13.36 8.56
C VAL A 230 6.52 -12.92 7.20
N PHE A 231 5.73 -11.84 7.17
CA PHE A 231 5.21 -11.24 5.94
C PHE A 231 5.06 -9.73 6.08
N GLY A 232 5.61 -8.97 5.11
CA GLY A 232 5.67 -7.51 5.19
C GLY A 232 6.65 -7.02 6.25
N CYS A 233 6.58 -5.73 6.57
CA CYS A 233 7.30 -5.13 7.71
C CYS A 233 6.74 -3.74 8.00
N ASP A 234 6.25 -3.51 9.21
CA ASP A 234 5.66 -2.23 9.63
C ASP A 234 6.55 -1.40 10.57
N VAL A 235 7.80 -1.81 10.84
CA VAL A 235 8.67 -1.11 11.82
C VAL A 235 8.74 0.39 11.54
N CYS A 236 8.89 0.81 10.29
CA CYS A 236 8.96 2.22 9.93
C CYS A 236 7.63 2.98 10.10
N GLN A 237 6.48 2.27 10.05
CA GLN A 237 5.15 2.83 10.32
C GLN A 237 4.87 2.87 11.83
N GLU A 238 5.23 1.82 12.57
CA GLU A 238 5.01 1.71 14.02
C GLU A 238 5.74 2.81 14.82
N VAL A 239 6.94 3.18 14.38
CA VAL A 239 7.72 4.22 15.04
C VAL A 239 7.36 5.64 14.59
N CYS A 240 6.52 5.77 13.57
CA CYS A 240 6.17 7.06 13.01
C CYS A 240 5.25 7.86 13.96
N PRO A 241 5.61 9.11 14.32
CA PRO A 241 4.75 9.93 15.18
C PRO A 241 3.36 10.19 14.61
N LYS A 242 3.24 10.17 13.27
CA LYS A 242 1.95 10.33 12.57
C LYS A 242 0.98 9.19 12.86
N ASN A 243 1.49 8.01 13.24
CA ASN A 243 0.68 6.82 13.54
C ASN A 243 0.38 6.64 15.04
N LYS A 244 0.84 7.55 15.92
CA LYS A 244 0.68 7.36 17.37
C LYS A 244 -0.72 7.68 17.90
N LYS A 245 -1.49 8.50 17.21
CA LYS A 245 -2.79 9.01 17.69
C LYS A 245 -3.91 8.72 16.67
N ILE A 246 -3.72 7.72 15.83
CA ILE A 246 -4.75 7.33 14.89
C ILE A 246 -5.69 6.32 15.54
N HIS A 247 -6.94 6.40 15.14
CA HIS A 247 -7.96 5.45 15.52
C HIS A 247 -8.23 4.48 14.38
N PRO A 248 -8.67 3.25 14.70
CA PRO A 248 -9.15 2.33 13.70
C PRO A 248 -10.20 2.96 12.80
N ALA A 249 -10.26 2.49 11.58
CA ALA A 249 -11.24 2.97 10.63
C ALA A 249 -12.65 2.58 11.10
N LEU A 250 -13.52 3.56 11.20
CA LEU A 250 -14.96 3.34 11.37
C LEU A 250 -15.62 2.82 10.09
N THR A 251 -14.82 2.47 9.08
CA THR A 251 -15.31 2.16 7.73
C THR A 251 -15.44 0.66 7.54
N ASN A 252 -16.59 0.26 7.02
CA ASN A 252 -16.92 -1.13 6.67
C ASN A 252 -16.41 -1.52 5.26
N VAL A 253 -15.38 -0.83 4.73
CA VAL A 253 -14.88 -1.13 3.37
C VAL A 253 -14.09 -2.43 3.35
N LEU A 254 -13.24 -2.64 4.36
CA LEU A 254 -12.38 -3.81 4.47
C LEU A 254 -12.77 -4.64 5.70
N LYS A 255 -12.99 -5.94 5.50
CA LYS A 255 -13.31 -6.89 6.57
C LYS A 255 -12.04 -7.46 7.17
N SER A 256 -12.07 -7.76 8.48
CA SER A 256 -10.98 -8.44 9.17
C SER A 256 -10.72 -9.83 8.59
N SER A 257 -9.46 -10.20 8.48
CA SER A 257 -9.03 -11.49 7.96
C SER A 257 -9.25 -12.62 8.96
N LEU A 258 -9.62 -13.81 8.47
CA LEU A 258 -9.87 -14.98 9.31
C LEU A 258 -8.62 -15.45 10.07
N PHE A 259 -7.42 -15.27 9.51
CA PHE A 259 -6.20 -15.74 10.15
C PHE A 259 -5.87 -15.04 11.47
N LEU A 260 -6.51 -13.91 11.77
CA LEU A 260 -6.26 -13.17 13.02
C LEU A 260 -6.65 -13.95 14.28
N GLN A 261 -7.49 -14.98 14.12
CA GLN A 261 -7.87 -15.88 15.21
C GLN A 261 -6.86 -17.01 15.46
N LEU A 262 -5.90 -17.24 14.56
CA LEU A 262 -4.93 -18.32 14.68
C LEU A 262 -3.90 -18.05 15.77
N GLN A 263 -3.62 -19.08 16.57
CA GLN A 263 -2.54 -19.09 17.55
C GLN A 263 -1.21 -19.47 16.90
N ASN A 264 -0.09 -19.23 17.58
CA ASN A 264 1.24 -19.56 17.07
C ASN A 264 1.38 -21.03 16.63
N GLN A 265 0.89 -21.98 17.44
CA GLN A 265 0.97 -23.41 17.14
C GLN A 265 0.17 -23.76 15.89
N GLU A 266 -1.02 -23.19 15.74
CA GLU A 266 -1.85 -23.41 14.55
C GLU A 266 -1.19 -22.88 13.27
N MET A 267 -0.46 -21.76 13.37
CA MET A 267 0.33 -21.23 12.24
C MET A 267 1.52 -22.12 11.86
N GLU A 268 2.11 -22.84 12.84
CA GLU A 268 3.20 -23.79 12.61
C GLU A 268 2.71 -25.07 11.94
N ASP A 269 1.51 -25.52 12.29
CA ASP A 269 0.93 -26.80 11.86
C ASP A 269 0.00 -26.68 10.64
N LEU A 270 -0.10 -25.47 10.03
CA LEU A 270 -0.96 -25.22 8.87
C LEU A 270 -0.70 -26.18 7.71
N SER A 271 -1.76 -26.83 7.24
CA SER A 271 -1.77 -27.49 5.94
C SER A 271 -1.93 -26.50 4.78
N GLU A 272 -1.72 -26.94 3.55
CA GLU A 272 -2.00 -26.11 2.36
C GLU A 272 -3.50 -25.78 2.23
N GLU A 273 -4.38 -26.65 2.70
CA GLU A 273 -5.82 -26.42 2.71
C GLU A 273 -6.20 -25.36 3.73
N ASP A 274 -5.66 -25.44 4.95
CA ASP A 274 -5.85 -24.43 5.98
C ASP A 274 -5.30 -23.08 5.54
N PHE A 275 -4.14 -23.06 4.89
CA PHE A 275 -3.60 -21.81 4.33
C PHE A 275 -4.57 -21.18 3.32
N LYS A 276 -5.17 -21.96 2.43
CA LYS A 276 -6.18 -21.44 1.49
C LYS A 276 -7.42 -20.93 2.22
N HIS A 277 -7.84 -21.62 3.27
CA HIS A 277 -9.00 -21.21 4.06
C HIS A 277 -8.78 -19.88 4.79
N TYR A 278 -7.67 -19.77 5.54
CA TYR A 278 -7.43 -18.62 6.40
C TYR A 278 -6.82 -17.41 5.67
N PHE A 279 -6.00 -17.64 4.66
CA PHE A 279 -5.25 -16.61 3.97
C PHE A 279 -5.67 -16.37 2.52
N GLY A 280 -6.53 -17.21 1.95
CA GLY A 280 -6.91 -17.18 0.53
C GLY A 280 -7.54 -15.86 0.09
N ASP A 281 -8.21 -15.16 1.00
CA ASP A 281 -8.83 -13.84 0.75
C ASP A 281 -8.00 -12.68 1.34
N THR A 282 -6.69 -12.85 1.38
CA THR A 282 -5.76 -11.82 1.85
C THR A 282 -4.62 -11.62 0.87
N SER A 283 -3.91 -10.49 0.99
CA SER A 283 -2.71 -10.23 0.20
C SER A 283 -1.57 -11.26 0.45
N ILE A 284 -1.61 -12.03 1.53
CA ILE A 284 -0.64 -13.09 1.85
C ILE A 284 -0.75 -14.26 0.85
N ALA A 285 -1.93 -14.53 0.31
CA ALA A 285 -2.16 -15.62 -0.67
C ALA A 285 -1.19 -15.54 -1.87
N ARG A 286 -0.76 -14.34 -2.28
CA ARG A 286 0.22 -14.12 -3.36
C ARG A 286 1.56 -14.83 -3.12
N ARG A 287 1.93 -15.04 -1.85
CA ARG A 287 3.19 -15.71 -1.50
C ARG A 287 3.16 -17.20 -1.73
N LYS A 288 1.97 -17.84 -1.81
CA LYS A 288 1.73 -19.27 -1.84
C LYS A 288 2.17 -19.98 -0.54
N TYR A 289 1.49 -21.08 -0.21
CA TYR A 289 1.71 -21.86 1.01
C TYR A 289 3.18 -22.19 1.28
N GLN A 290 3.88 -22.77 0.32
CA GLN A 290 5.25 -23.26 0.51
C GLN A 290 6.23 -22.16 0.99
N ARG A 291 6.13 -20.95 0.41
CA ARG A 291 7.00 -19.85 0.81
C ARG A 291 6.59 -19.22 2.14
N PHE A 292 5.30 -19.19 2.43
CA PHE A 292 4.80 -18.73 3.72
C PHE A 292 5.23 -19.68 4.82
N HIS A 293 4.99 -20.98 4.66
CA HIS A 293 5.39 -22.02 5.61
C HIS A 293 6.90 -22.03 5.86
N HIS A 294 7.71 -21.91 4.80
CA HIS A 294 9.17 -21.78 4.95
C HIS A 294 9.57 -20.58 5.82
N ALA A 295 8.92 -19.44 5.68
CA ALA A 295 9.22 -18.27 6.53
C ALA A 295 8.84 -18.53 8.00
N ILE A 296 7.73 -19.23 8.26
CA ILE A 296 7.35 -19.68 9.61
C ILE A 296 8.42 -20.61 10.20
N GLU A 297 8.87 -21.63 9.44
CA GLU A 297 9.88 -22.61 9.90
C GLU A 297 11.22 -21.93 10.25
N VAL A 298 11.69 -21.03 9.40
CA VAL A 298 12.92 -20.26 9.67
C VAL A 298 12.76 -19.46 10.96
N LYS A 299 11.61 -18.83 11.16
CA LYS A 299 11.33 -18.03 12.36
C LYS A 299 11.25 -18.89 13.61
N LYS A 300 10.58 -20.05 13.54
CA LYS A 300 10.48 -21.04 14.61
C LYS A 300 11.87 -21.48 15.10
N GLN A 301 12.77 -21.80 14.18
CA GLN A 301 14.14 -22.19 14.50
C GLN A 301 14.91 -21.04 15.18
N THR A 302 14.75 -19.82 14.68
CA THR A 302 15.40 -18.64 15.26
C THR A 302 14.95 -18.40 16.70
N ILE A 303 13.66 -18.51 16.98
CA ILE A 303 13.10 -18.34 18.34
C ILE A 303 13.67 -19.41 19.29
N LYS A 304 13.64 -20.69 18.89
CA LYS A 304 14.19 -21.80 19.70
C LYS A 304 15.68 -21.60 20.04
N ASN A 305 16.47 -21.16 19.06
CA ASN A 305 17.90 -20.91 19.28
C ASN A 305 18.14 -19.76 20.29
N ASN A 306 17.30 -18.72 20.26
CA ASN A 306 17.41 -17.60 21.19
C ASN A 306 16.93 -17.93 22.62
N GLU A 307 15.99 -18.89 22.78
CA GLU A 307 15.50 -19.36 24.09
C GLU A 307 16.50 -20.34 24.75
N SER A 308 17.44 -20.88 23.97
CA SER A 308 18.46 -21.85 24.44
C SER A 308 19.80 -21.20 24.78
N THR A 309 19.94 -19.87 24.60
CA THR A 309 21.15 -19.08 24.88
C THR A 309 20.90 -18.16 26.07
#